data_3feb3d78709899cc400b911f3ccc2dda
#
_entry.id   3feb3d78709899cc400b911f3ccc2dda
#
_cell.length_a   1.000
_cell.length_b   1.000
_cell.length_c   1.000
_cell.angle_alpha   90.00
_cell.angle_beta   90.00
_cell.angle_gamma   90.00
#
_symmetry.space_group_name_H-M   'P 1'
#
loop_
_entity.id
_entity.type
_entity.pdbx_description
1 polymer ?
#
loop_
_entity_poly.entity_id
_entity_poly.type
_entity_poly.pdbx_seq_one_letter_code
_entity_poly.pdbx_strand_id
1 'polypeptide(L)'
;WKFGLWRKYKDYFLQSGKVDRDNNCSTCQLEDEIIFNDIIIEKKFNLLPYVSSNVNGNYNQNSKKLEYDKIKTNLGIGINAELSKNLSIELTINPDFSQVESDVTKIDANSAYSLSYPEKRPFFNKGTDILNINSDDLQPFYSRSINNPLYALKILNQGTNSRVFFLSSIDNNSPYLIAGNDRSYFGEGGKSLINVFRYQRLLKGGSKIGLLSTSRYYKGGGYGNIFGLDGLFQL
;
A
#
# COMPACT_ATOMS: atom_id res chain seq x y z
N TRP A 1 -6.95 -0.49 24.68
CA TRP A 1 -6.03 0.58 24.23
C TRP A 1 -5.02 0.86 25.32
N LYS A 2 -3.76 1.02 24.95
CA LYS A 2 -2.74 1.51 25.87
C LYS A 2 -2.34 2.90 25.44
N PHE A 3 -2.29 3.83 26.38
CA PHE A 3 -1.77 5.17 26.14
C PHE A 3 -0.36 5.25 26.73
N GLY A 4 0.58 5.64 25.91
CA GLY A 4 1.95 5.88 26.32
C GLY A 4 2.35 7.33 26.11
N LEU A 5 2.96 7.96 27.10
CA LEU A 5 3.55 9.27 26.99
C LEU A 5 5.06 9.15 27.22
N TRP A 6 5.84 9.47 26.20
CA TRP A 6 7.28 9.58 26.33
C TRP A 6 7.66 11.04 26.60
N ARG A 7 8.33 11.27 27.69
CA ARG A 7 8.86 12.58 28.03
C ARG A 7 10.37 12.61 27.82
N LYS A 8 10.81 13.13 26.66
CA LYS A 8 12.20 13.14 26.21
C LYS A 8 13.16 13.86 27.20
N TYR A 9 12.67 14.83 27.95
CA TYR A 9 13.51 15.63 28.88
C TYR A 9 13.96 14.86 30.14
N LYS A 10 13.19 13.90 30.62
CA LYS A 10 13.47 13.11 31.83
C LYS A 10 13.64 11.61 31.56
N ASP A 11 13.65 11.22 30.32
CA ASP A 11 13.82 9.85 29.87
C ASP A 11 12.96 8.81 30.59
N TYR A 12 11.67 9.17 30.83
CA TYR A 12 10.71 8.23 31.37
C TYR A 12 9.51 8.05 30.45
N PHE A 13 8.99 6.85 30.46
CA PHE A 13 7.80 6.45 29.74
C PHE A 13 6.67 6.20 30.74
N LEU A 14 5.57 6.93 30.58
CA LEU A 14 4.33 6.72 31.33
C LEU A 14 3.37 5.94 30.45
N GLN A 15 2.82 4.87 30.98
CA GLN A 15 1.89 3.99 30.28
C GLN A 15 0.66 3.76 31.14
N SER A 16 -0.54 3.74 30.56
CA SER A 16 -1.76 3.31 31.21
C SER A 16 -1.78 1.79 31.39
N GLY A 17 -2.38 1.31 32.46
CA GLY A 17 -2.52 -0.10 32.78
C GLY A 17 -1.27 -0.75 33.38
N LYS A 18 -1.44 -1.91 33.97
CA LYS A 18 -0.35 -2.72 34.49
C LYS A 18 0.38 -3.42 33.35
N VAL A 19 1.67 -3.54 33.44
CA VAL A 19 2.51 -4.26 32.49
C VAL A 19 3.14 -5.43 33.21
N ASP A 20 2.83 -6.62 32.75
CA ASP A 20 3.55 -7.80 33.16
C ASP A 20 4.91 -7.82 32.42
N ARG A 21 5.99 -7.68 33.20
CA ARG A 21 7.36 -7.63 32.67
C ARG A 21 7.89 -8.98 32.21
N ASP A 22 7.26 -10.06 32.66
CA ASP A 22 7.63 -11.42 32.32
C ASP A 22 6.97 -11.86 31.00
N ASN A 23 6.08 -11.05 30.45
CA ASN A 23 5.46 -11.30 29.16
C ASN A 23 6.28 -10.68 28.02
N ASN A 24 6.68 -11.53 27.06
CA ASN A 24 7.52 -11.15 25.93
C ASN A 24 6.93 -10.06 25.02
N CYS A 25 5.62 -9.81 25.08
CA CYS A 25 4.98 -8.75 24.31
C CYS A 25 4.40 -7.67 25.22
N SER A 26 5.16 -6.63 25.50
CA SER A 26 4.70 -5.50 26.33
C SER A 26 3.55 -4.69 25.70
N THR A 27 3.45 -4.69 24.36
CA THR A 27 2.41 -3.96 23.62
C THR A 27 1.14 -4.75 23.38
N CYS A 28 1.15 -6.09 23.58
CA CYS A 28 -0.01 -6.96 23.39
C CYS A 28 -0.91 -7.05 24.62
N GLN A 29 -0.48 -6.53 25.76
CA GLN A 29 -1.23 -6.58 27.00
C GLN A 29 -2.29 -5.48 26.98
N LEU A 30 -3.55 -5.86 26.78
CA LEU A 30 -4.71 -4.96 26.77
C LEU A 30 -5.43 -5.12 28.13
N GLU A 31 -5.36 -4.11 28.99
CA GLU A 31 -6.04 -4.11 30.28
C GLU A 31 -7.23 -3.16 30.32
N ASP A 32 -7.22 -2.09 29.50
CA ASP A 32 -8.26 -1.08 29.51
C ASP A 32 -9.09 -1.14 28.24
N GLU A 33 -10.40 -1.16 28.40
CA GLU A 33 -11.36 -1.05 27.31
C GLU A 33 -11.96 0.36 27.32
N ILE A 34 -11.90 1.04 26.16
CA ILE A 34 -12.59 2.31 25.96
C ILE A 34 -13.83 2.05 25.12
N ILE A 35 -14.99 2.23 25.73
CA ILE A 35 -16.28 2.10 25.06
C ILE A 35 -16.73 3.48 24.64
N PHE A 36 -16.87 3.68 23.34
CA PHE A 36 -17.47 4.88 22.78
C PHE A 36 -18.95 4.60 22.50
N ASN A 37 -19.82 5.25 23.24
CA ASN A 37 -21.28 5.18 23.02
C ASN A 37 -21.69 6.29 22.04
N ASP A 38 -22.77 6.04 21.31
CA ASP A 38 -23.44 7.03 20.45
C ASP A 38 -22.56 7.67 19.34
N ILE A 39 -21.55 6.93 18.85
CA ILE A 39 -20.82 7.38 17.67
C ILE A 39 -21.72 7.27 16.45
N ILE A 40 -22.19 8.42 15.98
CA ILE A 40 -22.89 8.54 14.70
C ILE A 40 -21.83 8.54 13.61
N ILE A 41 -21.84 7.49 12.79
CA ILE A 41 -20.96 7.44 11.62
C ILE A 41 -21.78 7.89 10.41
N GLU A 42 -21.49 9.09 9.96
CA GLU A 42 -22.04 9.63 8.73
C GLU A 42 -21.37 8.98 7.52
N LYS A 43 -22.15 8.72 6.48
CA LYS A 43 -21.61 8.35 5.18
C LYS A 43 -20.84 9.55 4.63
N LYS A 44 -19.58 9.35 4.31
CA LYS A 44 -18.74 10.41 3.75
C LYS A 44 -18.46 10.12 2.28
N PHE A 45 -18.64 11.15 1.48
CA PHE A 45 -18.29 11.13 0.07
C PHE A 45 -17.38 12.31 -0.21
N ASN A 46 -16.14 12.04 -0.59
CA ASN A 46 -15.15 13.04 -0.92
C ASN A 46 -14.80 12.93 -2.40
N LEU A 47 -14.86 14.06 -3.09
CA LEU A 47 -14.41 14.21 -4.46
C LEU A 47 -13.21 15.14 -4.48
N LEU A 48 -12.10 14.68 -5.03
CA LEU A 48 -10.80 15.35 -5.04
C LEU A 48 -10.30 15.51 -6.48
N PRO A 49 -10.81 16.49 -7.24
CA PRO A 49 -10.23 16.82 -8.53
C PRO A 49 -8.88 17.53 -8.34
N TYR A 50 -7.94 17.28 -9.23
CA TYR A 50 -6.66 17.98 -9.25
C TYR A 50 -6.14 18.23 -10.65
N VAL A 51 -5.30 19.24 -10.75
CA VAL A 51 -4.57 19.62 -11.97
C VAL A 51 -3.11 19.74 -11.58
N SER A 52 -2.24 19.08 -12.31
CA SER A 52 -0.79 19.28 -12.18
C SER A 52 -0.18 19.64 -13.52
N SER A 53 0.88 20.45 -13.49
CA SER A 53 1.65 20.79 -14.68
C SER A 53 3.12 20.65 -14.36
N ASN A 54 3.85 20.00 -15.25
CA ASN A 54 5.29 19.84 -15.12
C ASN A 54 6.01 20.25 -16.41
N VAL A 55 7.24 20.70 -16.25
CA VAL A 55 8.16 21.03 -17.32
C VAL A 55 9.52 20.41 -16.95
N ASN A 56 10.08 19.62 -17.84
CA ASN A 56 11.42 19.08 -17.65
C ASN A 56 12.44 19.96 -18.39
N GLY A 57 13.54 20.28 -17.71
CA GLY A 57 14.66 20.97 -18.31
C GLY A 57 15.85 20.02 -18.43
N ASN A 58 16.42 19.91 -19.62
CA ASN A 58 17.61 19.15 -19.90
C ASN A 58 18.77 20.10 -20.23
N TYR A 59 19.94 19.88 -19.60
CA TYR A 59 21.12 20.65 -19.96
C TYR A 59 21.72 20.10 -21.25
N ASN A 60 21.69 20.92 -22.31
CA ASN A 60 22.31 20.57 -23.57
C ASN A 60 23.79 20.94 -23.53
N GLN A 61 24.67 19.94 -23.54
CA GLN A 61 26.14 20.14 -23.49
C GLN A 61 26.68 20.87 -24.69
N ASN A 62 26.07 20.74 -25.87
CA ASN A 62 26.54 21.40 -27.11
C ASN A 62 26.20 22.89 -27.11
N SER A 63 24.96 23.25 -26.71
CA SER A 63 24.53 24.63 -26.62
C SER A 63 24.90 25.31 -25.29
N LYS A 64 25.39 24.54 -24.30
CA LYS A 64 25.66 24.97 -22.92
C LYS A 64 24.49 25.72 -22.27
N LYS A 65 23.27 25.30 -22.60
CA LYS A 65 22.03 25.93 -22.11
C LYS A 65 21.06 24.89 -21.58
N LEU A 66 20.20 25.32 -20.67
CA LEU A 66 19.03 24.56 -20.23
C LEU A 66 17.93 24.70 -21.30
N GLU A 67 17.55 23.57 -21.88
CA GLU A 67 16.44 23.47 -22.83
C GLU A 67 15.26 22.84 -22.12
N TYR A 68 14.09 23.46 -22.23
CA TYR A 68 12.87 23.02 -21.56
C TYR A 68 11.95 22.34 -22.55
N ASP A 69 11.39 21.22 -22.12
CA ASP A 69 10.33 20.50 -22.82
C ASP A 69 9.05 21.32 -22.83
N LYS A 70 8.08 20.88 -23.62
CA LYS A 70 6.72 21.44 -23.57
C LYS A 70 6.09 21.15 -22.21
N ILE A 71 5.29 22.08 -21.72
CA ILE A 71 4.50 21.92 -20.51
C ILE A 71 3.56 20.71 -20.70
N LYS A 72 3.65 19.74 -19.78
CA LYS A 72 2.73 18.59 -19.70
C LYS A 72 1.74 18.87 -18.58
N THR A 73 0.47 18.95 -18.93
CA THR A 73 -0.61 19.13 -17.95
C THR A 73 -1.34 17.81 -17.76
N ASN A 74 -1.50 17.38 -16.51
CA ASN A 74 -2.25 16.22 -16.10
C ASN A 74 -3.51 16.65 -15.34
N LEU A 75 -4.62 16.02 -15.66
CA LEU A 75 -5.88 16.13 -14.96
C LEU A 75 -6.20 14.79 -14.31
N GLY A 76 -6.63 14.82 -13.07
CA GLY A 76 -7.02 13.60 -12.38
C GLY A 76 -8.11 13.85 -11.35
N ILE A 77 -8.66 12.75 -10.85
CA ILE A 77 -9.74 12.78 -9.87
C ILE A 77 -9.61 11.62 -8.89
N GLY A 78 -9.78 11.93 -7.61
CA GLY A 78 -9.92 10.98 -6.53
C GLY A 78 -11.34 10.96 -5.99
N ILE A 79 -11.89 9.81 -5.73
CA ILE A 79 -13.19 9.59 -5.09
C ILE A 79 -12.98 8.68 -3.89
N ASN A 80 -13.48 9.11 -2.74
CA ASN A 80 -13.47 8.30 -1.53
C ASN A 80 -14.88 8.27 -0.96
N ALA A 81 -15.49 7.09 -0.88
CA ALA A 81 -16.82 6.86 -0.36
C ALA A 81 -16.76 5.93 0.86
N GLU A 82 -17.06 6.43 2.04
CA GLU A 82 -17.28 5.65 3.26
C GLU A 82 -18.76 5.28 3.36
N LEU A 83 -19.09 4.06 2.92
CA LEU A 83 -20.48 3.60 2.83
C LEU A 83 -21.04 3.09 4.16
N SER A 84 -20.14 2.59 5.02
CA SER A 84 -20.50 2.15 6.38
C SER A 84 -19.27 2.23 7.29
N LYS A 85 -19.45 1.90 8.57
CA LYS A 85 -18.37 1.81 9.59
C LYS A 85 -17.15 1.00 9.11
N ASN A 86 -17.41 -0.02 8.30
CA ASN A 86 -16.43 -1.02 7.94
C ASN A 86 -16.11 -1.02 6.44
N LEU A 87 -16.97 -0.37 5.61
CA LEU A 87 -16.85 -0.44 4.15
C LEU A 87 -16.47 0.91 3.56
N SER A 88 -15.33 0.96 2.91
CA SER A 88 -14.90 2.09 2.09
C SER A 88 -14.58 1.67 0.66
N ILE A 89 -14.87 2.57 -0.28
CA ILE A 89 -14.54 2.44 -1.70
C ILE A 89 -13.73 3.67 -2.09
N GLU A 90 -12.59 3.44 -2.70
CA GLU A 90 -11.72 4.49 -3.20
C GLU A 90 -11.44 4.25 -4.68
N LEU A 91 -11.65 5.28 -5.48
CA LEU A 91 -11.32 5.28 -6.90
C LEU A 91 -10.39 6.46 -7.19
N THR A 92 -9.37 6.23 -7.96
CA THR A 92 -8.53 7.29 -8.49
C THR A 92 -8.32 7.11 -10.00
N ILE A 93 -8.40 8.21 -10.72
CA ILE A 93 -8.20 8.26 -12.17
C ILE A 93 -7.07 9.23 -12.45
N ASN A 94 -6.06 8.76 -13.19
CA ASN A 94 -4.86 9.50 -13.56
C ASN A 94 -4.18 10.19 -12.37
N PRO A 95 -3.90 9.48 -11.24
CA PRO A 95 -3.33 10.10 -10.05
C PRO A 95 -1.93 10.64 -10.33
N ASP A 96 -1.63 11.81 -9.74
CA ASP A 96 -0.29 12.36 -9.75
C ASP A 96 0.43 12.00 -8.44
N PHE A 97 1.34 11.07 -8.52
CA PHE A 97 2.19 10.66 -7.40
C PHE A 97 3.61 11.23 -7.48
N SER A 98 3.87 12.15 -8.39
CA SER A 98 5.21 12.69 -8.66
C SER A 98 5.92 13.24 -7.42
N GLN A 99 5.17 13.85 -6.49
CA GLN A 99 5.73 14.38 -5.24
C GLN A 99 6.12 13.28 -4.24
N VAL A 100 5.51 12.10 -4.34
CA VAL A 100 5.76 10.97 -3.43
C VAL A 100 6.81 10.01 -4.00
N GLU A 101 6.94 9.99 -5.33
CA GLU A 101 7.77 9.04 -6.08
C GLU A 101 9.20 9.52 -6.33
N SER A 102 9.54 10.77 -5.98
CA SER A 102 10.89 11.30 -6.20
C SER A 102 12.01 10.44 -5.57
N ASP A 103 11.67 9.59 -4.60
CA ASP A 103 12.60 8.65 -3.97
C ASP A 103 12.76 7.32 -4.73
N VAL A 104 11.96 7.04 -5.75
CA VAL A 104 11.86 5.70 -6.39
C VAL A 104 12.91 5.45 -7.47
N THR A 105 13.59 6.48 -7.96
CA THR A 105 14.51 6.38 -9.09
C THR A 105 15.86 5.72 -8.77
N LYS A 106 16.09 5.31 -7.52
CA LYS A 106 17.31 4.58 -7.13
C LYS A 106 17.01 3.12 -6.88
N ILE A 107 16.60 2.42 -7.91
CA ILE A 107 16.68 0.95 -7.90
C ILE A 107 18.11 0.62 -8.31
N ASP A 108 18.93 0.28 -7.32
CA ASP A 108 20.28 -0.18 -7.58
C ASP A 108 20.20 -1.58 -8.21
N ALA A 109 20.41 -1.67 -9.52
CA ALA A 109 20.36 -2.91 -10.29
C ALA A 109 21.45 -3.92 -9.88
N ASN A 110 22.35 -3.56 -8.98
CA ASN A 110 23.45 -4.40 -8.52
C ASN A 110 23.12 -5.27 -7.30
N SER A 111 21.87 -5.22 -6.80
CA SER A 111 21.44 -6.06 -5.69
C SER A 111 20.84 -7.37 -6.20
N ALA A 112 21.32 -8.50 -5.68
CA ALA A 112 20.74 -9.82 -5.91
C ALA A 112 19.34 -9.97 -5.26
N TYR A 113 18.98 -9.04 -4.38
CA TYR A 113 17.70 -8.98 -3.69
C TYR A 113 16.86 -7.82 -4.21
N SER A 114 15.56 -8.03 -4.37
CA SER A 114 14.65 -6.94 -4.70
C SER A 114 14.59 -5.96 -3.53
N LEU A 115 14.91 -4.68 -3.81
CA LEU A 115 14.78 -3.64 -2.80
C LEU A 115 13.30 -3.36 -2.53
N SER A 116 12.88 -3.54 -1.28
CA SER A 116 11.53 -3.20 -0.84
C SER A 116 11.53 -1.81 -0.21
N TYR A 117 10.84 -0.88 -0.85
CA TYR A 117 10.63 0.47 -0.30
C TYR A 117 9.26 0.57 0.37
N PRO A 118 9.14 1.27 1.50
CA PRO A 118 7.85 1.49 2.15
C PRO A 118 6.90 2.26 1.22
N GLU A 119 5.63 1.86 1.22
CA GLU A 119 4.61 2.58 0.47
C GLU A 119 4.29 3.92 1.14
N LYS A 120 4.39 5.01 0.40
CA LYS A 120 4.11 6.38 0.88
C LYS A 120 2.86 6.99 0.26
N ARG A 121 2.35 6.40 -0.83
CA ARG A 121 1.15 6.92 -1.51
C ARG A 121 -0.10 6.58 -0.70
N PRO A 122 -0.89 7.60 -0.26
CA PRO A 122 -2.01 7.39 0.67
C PRO A 122 -3.04 6.36 0.14
N PHE A 123 -3.33 6.39 -1.15
CA PHE A 123 -4.25 5.46 -1.79
C PHE A 123 -3.82 4.00 -1.58
N PHE A 124 -2.55 3.67 -1.77
CA PHE A 124 -2.05 2.30 -1.67
C PHE A 124 -1.72 1.89 -0.23
N ASN A 125 -1.50 2.83 0.68
CA ASN A 125 -1.10 2.53 2.06
C ASN A 125 -2.28 2.07 2.93
N LYS A 126 -3.48 2.63 2.73
CA LYS A 126 -4.66 2.29 3.54
C LYS A 126 -5.10 0.84 3.29
N GLY A 127 -5.17 0.04 4.36
CA GLY A 127 -5.65 -1.35 4.34
C GLY A 127 -4.59 -2.39 3.93
N THR A 128 -3.32 -2.01 3.79
CA THR A 128 -2.24 -2.95 3.45
C THR A 128 -1.92 -3.95 4.57
N ASP A 129 -2.29 -3.62 5.82
CA ASP A 129 -2.20 -4.53 6.95
C ASP A 129 -2.92 -5.86 6.72
N ILE A 130 -4.01 -5.86 5.94
CA ILE A 130 -4.76 -7.06 5.58
C ILE A 130 -3.96 -7.97 4.62
N LEU A 131 -3.09 -7.37 3.80
CA LEU A 131 -2.29 -8.09 2.80
C LEU A 131 -1.12 -8.84 3.42
N ASN A 132 -0.69 -8.47 4.62
CA ASN A 132 0.40 -9.13 5.29
C ASN A 132 0.03 -10.57 5.60
N ILE A 133 0.84 -11.50 5.10
CA ILE A 133 0.90 -12.87 5.53
C ILE A 133 2.04 -12.98 6.54
N ASN A 134 1.87 -13.81 7.58
CA ASN A 134 2.89 -13.98 8.62
C ASN A 134 4.06 -14.84 8.08
N SER A 135 4.75 -14.34 7.07
CA SER A 135 5.94 -14.95 6.49
C SER A 135 6.93 -13.86 6.14
N ASP A 136 8.13 -13.94 6.67
CA ASP A 136 9.19 -12.97 6.41
C ASP A 136 9.76 -13.13 5.00
N ASP A 137 9.62 -14.32 4.40
CA ASP A 137 10.23 -14.66 3.11
C ASP A 137 9.31 -14.41 1.90
N LEU A 138 8.02 -14.16 2.12
CA LEU A 138 7.05 -14.08 1.03
C LEU A 138 6.22 -12.80 1.08
N GLN A 139 6.44 -11.93 0.10
CA GLN A 139 5.63 -10.74 -0.14
C GLN A 139 4.82 -10.93 -1.43
N PRO A 140 3.58 -11.45 -1.36
CA PRO A 140 2.81 -11.81 -2.55
C PRO A 140 2.29 -10.63 -3.36
N PHE A 141 2.30 -9.44 -2.77
CA PHE A 141 1.93 -8.19 -3.45
C PHE A 141 2.81 -7.04 -2.97
N TYR A 142 3.35 -6.31 -3.93
CA TYR A 142 4.14 -5.11 -3.72
C TYR A 142 3.48 -3.94 -4.46
N SER A 143 2.87 -3.01 -3.72
CA SER A 143 2.07 -1.90 -4.27
C SER A 143 2.88 -0.97 -5.17
N ARG A 144 4.17 -0.77 -4.88
CA ARG A 144 5.05 0.07 -5.70
C ARG A 144 5.40 -0.53 -7.06
N SER A 145 5.03 -1.79 -7.32
CA SER A 145 5.04 -2.34 -8.66
C SER A 145 3.96 -1.76 -9.58
N ILE A 146 2.99 -1.02 -9.02
CA ILE A 146 2.05 -0.16 -9.75
C ILE A 146 2.68 1.22 -9.81
N ASN A 147 3.25 1.57 -10.97
CA ASN A 147 4.10 2.74 -11.09
C ASN A 147 3.35 3.99 -11.60
N ASN A 148 2.60 3.84 -12.67
CA ASN A 148 1.85 4.94 -13.30
C ASN A 148 0.41 4.52 -13.59
N PRO A 149 -0.44 4.42 -12.57
CA PRO A 149 -1.81 3.96 -12.73
C PRO A 149 -2.66 4.97 -13.52
N LEU A 150 -3.33 4.50 -14.57
CA LEU A 150 -4.37 5.28 -15.26
C LEU A 150 -5.64 5.35 -14.43
N TYR A 151 -6.00 4.24 -13.79
CA TYR A 151 -7.02 4.21 -12.74
C TYR A 151 -6.66 3.16 -11.70
N ALA A 152 -7.15 3.34 -10.50
CA ALA A 152 -7.12 2.33 -9.45
C ALA A 152 -8.41 2.40 -8.64
N LEU A 153 -9.03 1.24 -8.46
CA LEU A 153 -10.20 1.03 -7.61
C LEU A 153 -9.79 0.17 -6.43
N LYS A 154 -10.14 0.61 -5.23
CA LYS A 154 -9.94 -0.14 -3.99
C LYS A 154 -11.24 -0.26 -3.20
N ILE A 155 -11.53 -1.46 -2.75
CA ILE A 155 -12.65 -1.76 -1.85
C ILE A 155 -12.06 -2.38 -0.59
N LEU A 156 -12.37 -1.78 0.55
CA LEU A 156 -11.90 -2.21 1.84
C LEU A 156 -13.08 -2.42 2.78
N ASN A 157 -13.22 -3.63 3.30
CA ASN A 157 -14.14 -3.94 4.37
C ASN A 157 -13.37 -4.48 5.59
N GLN A 158 -13.47 -3.78 6.71
CA GLN A 158 -12.78 -4.12 7.96
C GLN A 158 -13.81 -4.41 9.07
N GLY A 159 -14.55 -5.51 8.91
CA GLY A 159 -15.50 -5.99 9.91
C GLY A 159 -14.81 -6.68 11.09
N THR A 160 -15.56 -6.88 12.17
CA THR A 160 -15.10 -7.56 13.40
C THR A 160 -14.82 -9.04 13.18
N ASN A 161 -15.58 -9.70 12.30
CA ASN A 161 -15.48 -11.14 12.04
C ASN A 161 -14.78 -11.47 10.73
N SER A 162 -14.72 -10.53 9.79
CA SER A 162 -14.09 -10.73 8.50
C SER A 162 -13.57 -9.43 7.92
N ARG A 163 -12.51 -9.53 7.15
CA ARG A 163 -11.91 -8.42 6.41
C ARG A 163 -11.79 -8.78 4.94
N VAL A 164 -12.04 -7.80 4.10
CA VAL A 164 -11.90 -7.93 2.64
C VAL A 164 -11.09 -6.76 2.12
N PHE A 165 -10.14 -7.05 1.29
CA PHE A 165 -9.40 -6.07 0.49
C PHE A 165 -9.50 -6.47 -0.98
N PHE A 166 -9.91 -5.54 -1.81
CA PHE A 166 -9.89 -5.68 -3.25
C PHE A 166 -9.24 -4.46 -3.87
N LEU A 167 -8.31 -4.68 -4.78
CA LEU A 167 -7.65 -3.64 -5.57
C LEU A 167 -7.64 -4.06 -7.03
N SER A 168 -8.08 -3.18 -7.90
CA SER A 168 -7.94 -3.32 -9.36
C SER A 168 -7.32 -2.05 -9.91
N SER A 169 -6.29 -2.19 -10.75
CA SER A 169 -5.62 -1.05 -11.35
C SER A 169 -5.16 -1.35 -12.77
N ILE A 170 -5.28 -0.37 -13.66
CA ILE A 170 -4.55 -0.36 -14.92
C ILE A 170 -3.33 0.54 -14.75
N ASP A 171 -2.16 -0.05 -14.85
CA ASP A 171 -0.88 0.63 -14.82
C ASP A 171 -0.37 0.84 -16.25
N ASN A 172 0.08 2.04 -16.53
CA ASN A 172 0.53 2.42 -17.88
C ASN A 172 1.99 2.08 -18.13
N ASN A 173 2.77 1.97 -17.06
CA ASN A 173 4.20 1.64 -17.13
C ASN A 173 4.58 0.68 -16.00
N SER A 174 4.32 -0.60 -16.23
CA SER A 174 4.58 -1.65 -15.27
C SER A 174 5.99 -2.17 -15.40
N PRO A 175 6.86 -1.98 -14.39
CA PRO A 175 8.16 -2.63 -14.38
C PRO A 175 8.00 -4.13 -14.11
N TYR A 176 8.91 -4.91 -14.64
CA TYR A 176 9.10 -6.29 -14.22
C TYR A 176 10.58 -6.59 -13.98
N LEU A 177 10.83 -7.52 -13.09
CA LEU A 177 12.16 -7.96 -12.73
C LEU A 177 12.42 -9.31 -13.39
N ILE A 178 13.52 -9.41 -14.09
CA ILE A 178 14.00 -10.67 -14.65
C ILE A 178 15.15 -11.12 -13.76
N ALA A 179 14.97 -12.24 -13.06
CA ALA A 179 16.03 -12.84 -12.29
C ALA A 179 17.08 -13.44 -13.23
N GLY A 180 18.33 -13.04 -13.07
CA GLY A 180 19.50 -13.64 -13.75
C GLY A 180 20.40 -14.34 -12.73
N ASN A 181 21.40 -15.08 -13.21
CA ASN A 181 22.28 -15.85 -12.33
C ASN A 181 23.12 -14.95 -11.42
N ASP A 182 23.62 -13.83 -11.94
CA ASP A 182 24.51 -12.94 -11.18
C ASP A 182 23.85 -11.62 -10.76
N ARG A 183 22.80 -11.23 -11.44
CA ARG A 183 22.06 -9.98 -11.19
C ARG A 183 20.67 -10.02 -11.80
N SER A 184 19.79 -9.20 -11.26
CA SER A 184 18.47 -9.00 -11.83
C SER A 184 18.46 -7.88 -12.88
N TYR A 185 17.63 -8.04 -13.88
CA TYR A 185 17.44 -7.05 -14.94
C TYR A 185 16.04 -6.45 -14.85
N PHE A 186 15.95 -5.15 -15.06
CA PHE A 186 14.69 -4.46 -15.19
C PHE A 186 14.21 -4.48 -16.63
N GLY A 187 12.94 -4.82 -16.80
CA GLY A 187 12.22 -4.67 -18.05
C GLY A 187 11.00 -3.76 -17.88
N GLU A 188 10.66 -3.07 -18.94
CA GLU A 188 9.42 -2.30 -19.02
C GLU A 188 8.34 -3.15 -19.69
N GLY A 189 7.34 -3.56 -18.91
CA GLY A 189 6.22 -4.40 -19.39
C GLY A 189 5.11 -3.59 -20.06
N GLY A 190 5.22 -2.26 -20.05
CA GLY A 190 4.22 -1.37 -20.58
C GLY A 190 2.91 -1.44 -19.79
N LYS A 191 1.78 -1.38 -20.49
CA LYS A 191 0.46 -1.36 -19.85
C LYS A 191 0.08 -2.73 -19.29
N SER A 192 -0.39 -2.75 -18.03
CA SER A 192 -0.90 -3.97 -17.40
C SER A 192 -2.17 -3.74 -16.59
N LEU A 193 -2.97 -4.79 -16.44
CA LEU A 193 -4.08 -4.88 -15.50
C LEU A 193 -3.64 -5.68 -14.29
N ILE A 194 -3.85 -5.12 -13.11
CA ILE A 194 -3.49 -5.73 -11.82
C ILE A 194 -4.76 -5.91 -11.01
N ASN A 195 -4.94 -7.09 -10.42
CA ASN A 195 -5.98 -7.34 -9.44
C ASN A 195 -5.38 -7.99 -8.21
N VAL A 196 -5.83 -7.55 -7.05
CA VAL A 196 -5.47 -8.12 -5.75
C VAL A 196 -6.75 -8.33 -4.97
N PHE A 197 -6.94 -9.53 -4.48
CA PHE A 197 -8.05 -9.88 -3.62
C PHE A 197 -7.52 -10.57 -2.36
N ARG A 198 -8.00 -10.11 -1.22
CA ARG A 198 -7.69 -10.69 0.08
C ARG A 198 -8.96 -10.83 0.89
N TYR A 199 -9.18 -12.00 1.45
CA TYR A 199 -10.20 -12.28 2.45
C TYR A 199 -9.54 -12.84 3.71
N GLN A 200 -9.96 -12.35 4.86
CA GLN A 200 -9.57 -12.90 6.15
C GLN A 200 -10.82 -13.15 7.01
N ARG A 201 -10.90 -14.32 7.60
CA ARG A 201 -11.86 -14.65 8.65
C ARG A 201 -11.14 -14.56 9.98
N LEU A 202 -11.65 -13.69 10.85
CA LEU A 202 -11.17 -13.55 12.23
C LEU A 202 -11.89 -14.56 13.10
N LEU A 203 -11.14 -15.33 13.87
CA LEU A 203 -11.62 -16.36 14.78
C LEU A 203 -11.43 -15.88 16.22
N LYS A 204 -11.97 -16.66 17.17
CA LYS A 204 -11.77 -16.38 18.60
C LYS A 204 -10.28 -16.51 18.98
N GLY A 205 -9.88 -15.82 20.07
CA GLY A 205 -8.51 -15.91 20.61
C GLY A 205 -7.44 -15.32 19.71
N GLY A 206 -7.77 -14.39 18.77
CA GLY A 206 -6.79 -13.78 17.89
C GLY A 206 -6.39 -14.64 16.68
N SER A 207 -6.94 -15.84 16.58
CA SER A 207 -6.71 -16.72 15.42
C SER A 207 -7.34 -16.15 14.15
N LYS A 208 -6.78 -16.44 13.00
CA LYS A 208 -7.31 -16.02 11.69
C LYS A 208 -6.97 -17.02 10.60
N ILE A 209 -7.82 -17.08 9.59
CA ILE A 209 -7.56 -17.78 8.33
C ILE A 209 -7.75 -16.81 7.18
N GLY A 210 -6.99 -16.99 6.12
CA GLY A 210 -6.99 -16.06 4.99
C GLY A 210 -6.84 -16.72 3.64
N LEU A 211 -7.34 -16.02 2.63
CA LEU A 211 -7.20 -16.35 1.22
C LEU A 211 -6.68 -15.12 0.51
N LEU A 212 -5.67 -15.29 -0.32
CA LEU A 212 -5.09 -14.24 -1.15
C LEU A 212 -5.08 -14.68 -2.62
N SER A 213 -5.42 -13.76 -3.50
CA SER A 213 -5.22 -13.90 -4.93
C SER A 213 -4.65 -12.62 -5.51
N THR A 214 -3.57 -12.72 -6.27
CA THR A 214 -3.04 -11.60 -7.06
C THR A 214 -2.90 -12.01 -8.51
N SER A 215 -3.18 -11.10 -9.42
CA SER A 215 -3.01 -11.33 -10.86
C SER A 215 -2.48 -10.07 -11.55
N ARG A 216 -1.63 -10.28 -12.54
CA ARG A 216 -1.17 -9.23 -13.43
C ARG A 216 -1.17 -9.74 -14.87
N TYR A 217 -1.77 -8.97 -15.76
CA TYR A 217 -1.86 -9.26 -17.19
C TYR A 217 -1.26 -8.10 -17.97
N TYR A 218 -0.24 -8.37 -18.78
CA TYR A 218 0.43 -7.36 -19.59
C TYR A 218 -0.22 -7.27 -20.99
N LYS A 219 -0.43 -6.05 -21.47
CA LYS A 219 -1.00 -5.82 -22.80
C LYS A 219 -0.14 -6.41 -23.91
N GLY A 220 1.17 -6.42 -23.76
CA GLY A 220 2.14 -7.00 -24.70
C GLY A 220 2.24 -8.52 -24.68
N GLY A 221 1.44 -9.18 -23.84
CA GLY A 221 1.51 -10.62 -23.58
C GLY A 221 2.23 -10.92 -22.26
N GLY A 222 1.93 -12.07 -21.70
CA GLY A 222 2.43 -12.49 -20.39
C GLY A 222 1.49 -12.16 -19.24
N TYR A 223 1.55 -13.00 -18.23
CA TYR A 223 0.76 -12.84 -17.00
C TYR A 223 1.48 -13.49 -15.81
N GLY A 224 1.13 -13.02 -14.61
CA GLY A 224 1.52 -13.65 -13.36
C GLY A 224 0.31 -13.76 -12.43
N ASN A 225 0.13 -14.92 -11.84
CA ASN A 225 -0.95 -15.18 -10.87
C ASN A 225 -0.37 -15.85 -9.63
N ILE A 226 -0.82 -15.39 -8.47
CA ILE A 226 -0.53 -16.02 -7.18
C ILE A 226 -1.86 -16.31 -6.51
N PHE A 227 -1.98 -17.50 -5.96
CA PHE A 227 -3.08 -17.89 -5.10
C PHE A 227 -2.50 -18.50 -3.83
N GLY A 228 -2.97 -18.03 -2.69
CA GLY A 228 -2.46 -18.45 -1.39
C GLY A 228 -3.55 -18.60 -0.34
N LEU A 229 -3.33 -19.56 0.56
CA LEU A 229 -4.07 -19.76 1.79
C LEU A 229 -3.10 -19.59 2.96
N ASP A 230 -3.52 -18.90 4.00
CA ASP A 230 -2.73 -18.74 5.22
C ASP A 230 -3.61 -18.84 6.47
N GLY A 231 -2.98 -19.08 7.59
CA GLY A 231 -3.63 -19.12 8.87
C GLY A 231 -2.67 -18.79 10.01
N LEU A 232 -3.20 -18.17 11.04
CA LEU A 232 -2.55 -18.00 12.35
C LEU A 232 -3.48 -18.56 13.40
N PHE A 233 -2.98 -19.51 14.18
CA PHE A 233 -3.73 -20.12 15.28
C PHE A 233 -3.00 -19.80 16.59
N GLN A 234 -3.71 -19.12 17.49
CA GLN A 234 -3.25 -18.84 18.85
C GLN A 234 -3.99 -19.79 19.81
N LEU A 235 -3.20 -20.57 20.56
CA LEU A 235 -3.66 -21.55 21.53
C LEU A 235 -3.64 -20.94 22.94
#